data_6b35fceda7bd3f48a8959ffd66ff26b9
#
_entry.id   6b35fceda7bd3f48a8959ffd66ff26b9
#
_cell.length_a   1.000
_cell.length_b   1.000
_cell.length_c   1.000
_cell.angle_alpha   90.00
_cell.angle_beta   90.00
_cell.angle_gamma   90.00
#
_symmetry.space_group_name_H-M   'P 1'
#
loop_
_entity.id
_entity.type
_entity.pdbx_description
1 polymer ?
#
loop_
_entity_poly.entity_id
_entity_poly.type
_entity_poly.pdbx_seq_one_letter_code
_entity_poly.pdbx_strand_id
1 'polypeptide(L)'
;MPLCVFSQSKSTFEIKNGHFYRNGKITPVLSGEMHYARIPHQYWRHRLQMMKGMGLNTVATYVFWNLHEPEPGKWDFTGDKNLAEFIKTAGEEGMMVILRPGPYVCAEWEFGGYPWWLQNVKGMEIRRDNPEFLKYTKAYIDRLYKEVGSLQCTKGGPIVMVQCENEFGSYVAQRKDIPLEEHRAYNAKIKQQLADAGFNVPLFTSDGSWLFEGGATPGALPTANGESDIENLKKVVDQYHDGKGPYMVAEFYPGWLSHWAEPFPQIGASGIARQTEKYLQNDVSFNFYMVHGGTNFGFTSGANYDKKRDIQPDMTSYDYDAPISEAGWVTPKYDSIRNVIKKYVKYTIPEAPAPNPVIEIPSIQLNKVADVLAFAEKQKPVSSDTPLTFEQLNQGYGYVLYTRHFNQPISGTLEIPGLRDYAVVYVDGEQVGVLNRNTKTYSMEIEVPFNATLQILVENMGRINYGSEIVHNTKGIISPVQIAGKEIVGGWDMYQLPMDEMPDLTKLKADTHKNVPSEVAKLKGCPVLYEGTFTLDKVGDTFMDMESWGKGIVFVNGVNIGRYWKVGPQQTLYIPGVWLKKGENKIVIFEQLNETPQTEVKTVKTPVLMKLKG
;
A
#
# COMPACT_ATOMS: atom_id res chain seq x y z
N MET A 1 32.44 -17.12 -22.45
CA MET A 1 31.22 -17.96 -22.45
C MET A 1 30.24 -17.36 -23.45
N PRO A 2 29.66 -18.11 -24.38
CA PRO A 2 28.71 -17.54 -25.34
C PRO A 2 27.42 -17.20 -24.58
N LEU A 3 26.95 -15.98 -24.73
CA LEU A 3 25.61 -15.56 -24.35
C LEU A 3 24.62 -16.36 -25.17
N CYS A 4 23.99 -17.38 -24.57
CA CYS A 4 22.80 -18.00 -25.14
C CYS A 4 21.69 -16.95 -25.09
N VAL A 5 21.49 -16.26 -26.21
CA VAL A 5 20.26 -15.52 -26.46
C VAL A 5 19.17 -16.57 -26.63
N PHE A 6 18.44 -16.86 -25.57
CA PHE A 6 17.20 -17.62 -25.67
C PHE A 6 16.22 -16.75 -26.48
N SER A 7 16.10 -17.06 -27.78
CA SER A 7 14.94 -16.66 -28.56
C SER A 7 13.72 -17.34 -27.93
N GLN A 8 13.03 -16.64 -27.05
CA GLN A 8 11.76 -17.13 -26.50
C GLN A 8 10.78 -17.25 -27.67
N SER A 9 10.40 -18.48 -28.00
CA SER A 9 9.38 -18.73 -29.02
C SER A 9 8.05 -18.14 -28.53
N LYS A 10 7.34 -17.45 -29.45
CA LYS A 10 5.97 -16.98 -29.19
C LYS A 10 5.14 -18.14 -28.64
N SER A 11 4.40 -17.88 -27.57
CA SER A 11 3.48 -18.85 -26.99
C SER A 11 2.05 -18.34 -27.11
N THR A 12 1.09 -19.24 -27.09
CA THR A 12 -0.33 -18.90 -27.11
C THR A 12 -0.93 -19.11 -25.73
N PHE A 13 -1.81 -18.21 -25.34
CA PHE A 13 -2.71 -18.41 -24.22
C PHE A 13 -4.11 -17.97 -24.64
N GLU A 14 -5.05 -18.88 -24.62
CA GLU A 14 -6.37 -18.71 -25.23
C GLU A 14 -7.48 -19.22 -24.29
N ILE A 15 -8.63 -18.58 -24.36
CA ILE A 15 -9.88 -19.05 -23.79
C ILE A 15 -10.65 -19.77 -24.90
N LYS A 16 -10.87 -21.08 -24.75
CA LYS A 16 -11.56 -21.90 -25.74
C LYS A 16 -12.27 -23.07 -25.08
N ASN A 17 -13.49 -23.38 -25.56
CA ASN A 17 -14.26 -24.53 -25.09
C ASN A 17 -14.39 -24.63 -23.56
N GLY A 18 -14.53 -23.49 -22.89
CA GLY A 18 -14.68 -23.44 -21.42
C GLY A 18 -13.40 -23.65 -20.62
N HIS A 19 -12.23 -23.64 -21.24
CA HIS A 19 -10.94 -23.85 -20.58
C HIS A 19 -9.90 -22.80 -20.99
N PHE A 20 -8.88 -22.66 -20.14
CA PHE A 20 -7.63 -21.99 -20.53
C PHE A 20 -6.71 -22.95 -21.26
N TYR A 21 -6.17 -22.50 -22.39
CA TYR A 21 -5.20 -23.26 -23.18
C TYR A 21 -3.88 -22.50 -23.27
N ARG A 22 -2.80 -23.17 -22.94
CA ARG A 22 -1.43 -22.69 -23.21
C ARG A 22 -0.77 -23.60 -24.24
N ASN A 23 -0.37 -23.04 -25.39
CA ASN A 23 0.25 -23.79 -26.49
C ASN A 23 -0.60 -25.01 -26.91
N GLY A 24 -1.91 -24.83 -27.01
CA GLY A 24 -2.86 -25.88 -27.41
C GLY A 24 -3.17 -26.94 -26.37
N LYS A 25 -2.67 -26.80 -25.12
CA LYS A 25 -2.96 -27.73 -24.01
C LYS A 25 -3.80 -27.04 -22.95
N ILE A 26 -4.80 -27.74 -22.43
CA ILE A 26 -5.58 -27.28 -21.28
C ILE A 26 -4.63 -27.04 -20.11
N THR A 27 -4.66 -25.83 -19.57
CA THR A 27 -3.75 -25.40 -18.52
C THR A 27 -4.54 -24.62 -17.47
N PRO A 28 -4.93 -25.26 -16.35
CA PRO A 28 -5.54 -24.55 -15.23
C PRO A 28 -4.59 -23.47 -14.71
N VAL A 29 -5.15 -22.32 -14.34
CA VAL A 29 -4.39 -21.22 -13.72
C VAL A 29 -4.42 -21.42 -12.22
N LEU A 30 -3.26 -21.82 -11.67
CA LEU A 30 -3.03 -21.94 -10.24
C LEU A 30 -2.11 -20.79 -9.83
N SER A 31 -2.72 -19.67 -9.44
CA SER A 31 -2.04 -18.39 -9.25
C SER A 31 -1.95 -17.99 -7.78
N GLY A 32 -0.99 -17.16 -7.49
CA GLY A 32 -0.91 -16.39 -6.26
C GLY A 32 -0.55 -14.93 -6.55
N GLU A 33 -1.19 -14.04 -5.80
CA GLU A 33 -0.93 -12.60 -5.86
C GLU A 33 0.27 -12.23 -5.01
N MET A 34 1.21 -11.51 -5.61
CA MET A 34 2.40 -10.96 -4.98
C MET A 34 2.75 -9.64 -5.65
N HIS A 35 2.84 -8.57 -4.88
CA HIS A 35 3.08 -7.23 -5.42
C HIS A 35 4.57 -6.89 -5.40
N TYR A 36 5.17 -6.70 -6.56
CA TYR A 36 6.59 -6.31 -6.70
C TYR A 36 6.98 -5.11 -5.84
N ALA A 37 6.09 -4.13 -5.72
CA ALA A 37 6.30 -2.89 -4.98
C ALA A 37 6.37 -3.06 -3.44
N ARG A 38 5.93 -4.22 -2.92
CA ARG A 38 5.92 -4.56 -1.50
C ARG A 38 7.09 -5.45 -1.08
N ILE A 39 8.00 -5.72 -2.00
CA ILE A 39 9.11 -6.67 -1.82
C ILE A 39 10.36 -6.06 -2.44
N PRO A 40 11.51 -5.99 -1.75
CA PRO A 40 12.76 -5.56 -2.36
C PRO A 40 13.09 -6.40 -3.60
N HIS A 41 13.52 -5.77 -4.68
CA HIS A 41 13.75 -6.45 -5.96
C HIS A 41 14.74 -7.63 -5.84
N GLN A 42 15.68 -7.56 -4.91
CA GLN A 42 16.64 -8.65 -4.65
C GLN A 42 15.95 -9.92 -4.10
N TYR A 43 14.72 -9.80 -3.58
CA TYR A 43 13.96 -10.91 -3.02
C TYR A 43 12.88 -11.46 -3.96
N TRP A 44 12.62 -10.84 -5.12
CA TRP A 44 11.57 -11.28 -6.06
C TRP A 44 11.74 -12.74 -6.47
N ARG A 45 12.94 -13.14 -6.91
CA ARG A 45 13.23 -14.52 -7.33
C ARG A 45 12.98 -15.52 -6.22
N HIS A 46 13.43 -15.22 -5.00
CA HIS A 46 13.20 -16.08 -3.84
C HIS A 46 11.70 -16.30 -3.58
N ARG A 47 10.91 -15.24 -3.61
CA ARG A 47 9.45 -15.32 -3.38
C ARG A 47 8.73 -16.08 -4.50
N LEU A 48 9.14 -15.89 -5.76
CA LEU A 48 8.64 -16.63 -6.91
C LEU A 48 8.95 -18.13 -6.78
N GLN A 49 10.17 -18.49 -6.35
CA GLN A 49 10.55 -19.87 -6.09
C GLN A 49 9.74 -20.50 -4.94
N MET A 50 9.40 -19.73 -3.91
CA MET A 50 8.48 -20.17 -2.86
C MET A 50 7.09 -20.49 -3.41
N MET A 51 6.56 -19.65 -4.30
CA MET A 51 5.28 -19.92 -4.96
C MET A 51 5.32 -21.20 -5.80
N LYS A 52 6.39 -21.44 -6.53
CA LYS A 52 6.59 -22.71 -7.25
C LYS A 52 6.66 -23.89 -6.30
N GLY A 53 7.36 -23.74 -5.16
CA GLY A 53 7.41 -24.72 -4.10
C GLY A 53 6.05 -25.04 -3.48
N MET A 54 5.08 -24.13 -3.60
CA MET A 54 3.68 -24.36 -3.23
C MET A 54 2.89 -25.14 -4.30
N GLY A 55 3.43 -25.25 -5.51
CA GLY A 55 2.78 -25.89 -6.66
C GLY A 55 2.06 -24.92 -7.59
N LEU A 56 2.23 -23.62 -7.42
CA LEU A 56 1.63 -22.61 -8.28
C LEU A 56 2.38 -22.51 -9.61
N ASN A 57 1.66 -22.22 -10.69
CA ASN A 57 2.20 -22.04 -12.04
C ASN A 57 2.11 -20.60 -12.56
N THR A 58 1.47 -19.71 -11.79
CA THR A 58 1.18 -18.34 -12.20
C THR A 58 1.38 -17.39 -11.02
N VAL A 59 1.90 -16.19 -11.30
CA VAL A 59 1.91 -15.07 -10.37
C VAL A 59 1.02 -13.96 -10.92
N ALA A 60 0.19 -13.36 -10.06
CA ALA A 60 -0.55 -12.15 -10.37
C ALA A 60 0.07 -10.96 -9.64
N THR A 61 0.05 -9.79 -10.24
CA THR A 61 0.44 -8.54 -9.58
C THR A 61 -0.40 -7.38 -10.08
N TYR A 62 -0.78 -6.50 -9.14
CA TYR A 62 -1.24 -5.17 -9.48
C TYR A 62 -0.09 -4.30 -9.99
N VAL A 63 -0.43 -3.25 -10.71
CA VAL A 63 0.46 -2.14 -11.06
C VAL A 63 -0.06 -0.88 -10.39
N PHE A 64 0.81 -0.20 -9.67
CA PHE A 64 0.44 0.98 -8.87
C PHE A 64 0.81 2.25 -9.62
N TRP A 65 -0.17 2.93 -10.21
CA TRP A 65 0.06 4.13 -11.00
C TRP A 65 0.80 5.22 -10.22
N ASN A 66 0.39 5.51 -8.97
CA ASN A 66 1.03 6.51 -8.14
C ASN A 66 2.50 6.22 -7.78
N LEU A 67 2.90 4.95 -7.80
CA LEU A 67 4.29 4.56 -7.60
C LEU A 67 5.17 4.94 -8.80
N HIS A 68 4.61 4.81 -9.99
CA HIS A 68 5.32 5.02 -11.25
C HIS A 68 5.25 6.45 -11.77
N GLU A 69 4.23 7.21 -11.38
CA GLU A 69 4.05 8.62 -11.74
C GLU A 69 3.79 9.47 -10.48
N PRO A 70 4.81 9.65 -9.61
CA PRO A 70 4.69 10.40 -8.37
C PRO A 70 4.34 11.88 -8.57
N GLU A 71 4.72 12.44 -9.71
CA GLU A 71 4.36 13.77 -10.20
C GLU A 71 3.94 13.70 -11.67
N PRO A 72 3.07 14.60 -12.15
CA PRO A 72 2.58 14.56 -13.52
C PRO A 72 3.71 14.48 -14.56
N GLY A 73 3.72 13.42 -15.37
CA GLY A 73 4.70 13.20 -16.43
C GLY A 73 6.08 12.72 -15.97
N LYS A 74 6.32 12.58 -14.67
CA LYS A 74 7.58 12.04 -14.13
C LYS A 74 7.42 10.55 -13.83
N TRP A 75 7.95 9.73 -14.72
CA TRP A 75 7.84 8.28 -14.65
C TRP A 75 9.08 7.62 -14.09
N ASP A 76 8.88 6.64 -13.20
CA ASP A 76 9.95 5.85 -12.60
C ASP A 76 9.60 4.35 -12.62
N PHE A 77 10.44 3.57 -13.32
CA PHE A 77 10.38 2.11 -13.41
C PHE A 77 11.74 1.49 -13.06
N THR A 78 12.46 2.05 -12.09
CA THR A 78 13.80 1.62 -11.70
C THR A 78 13.80 0.93 -10.33
N GLY A 79 14.83 0.12 -10.04
CA GLY A 79 15.00 -0.53 -8.73
C GLY A 79 13.79 -1.38 -8.33
N ASP A 80 13.26 -1.14 -7.15
CA ASP A 80 12.07 -1.84 -6.62
C ASP A 80 10.77 -1.53 -7.39
N LYS A 81 10.82 -0.55 -8.31
CA LYS A 81 9.72 -0.17 -9.22
C LYS A 81 9.87 -0.78 -10.62
N ASN A 82 10.89 -1.60 -10.86
CA ASN A 82 11.14 -2.18 -12.18
C ASN A 82 10.22 -3.37 -12.46
N LEU A 83 8.97 -3.06 -12.82
CA LEU A 83 7.94 -4.05 -13.12
C LEU A 83 8.36 -5.00 -14.26
N ALA A 84 9.04 -4.49 -15.29
CA ALA A 84 9.48 -5.33 -16.42
C ALA A 84 10.47 -6.40 -15.94
N GLU A 85 11.38 -6.07 -15.04
CA GLU A 85 12.34 -7.02 -14.46
C GLU A 85 11.64 -8.07 -13.57
N PHE A 86 10.64 -7.65 -12.78
CA PHE A 86 9.81 -8.59 -12.01
C PHE A 86 9.12 -9.61 -12.91
N ILE A 87 8.50 -9.14 -13.99
CA ILE A 87 7.81 -10.00 -14.97
C ILE A 87 8.79 -10.95 -15.66
N LYS A 88 9.96 -10.46 -16.08
CA LYS A 88 11.01 -11.30 -16.68
C LYS A 88 11.49 -12.37 -15.72
N THR A 89 11.75 -11.99 -14.45
CA THR A 89 12.16 -12.93 -13.41
C THR A 89 11.12 -14.03 -13.19
N ALA A 90 9.83 -13.70 -13.21
CA ALA A 90 8.76 -14.69 -13.15
C ALA A 90 8.81 -15.67 -14.35
N GLY A 91 9.02 -15.14 -15.56
CA GLY A 91 9.18 -15.95 -16.77
C GLY A 91 10.40 -16.86 -16.73
N GLU A 92 11.54 -16.38 -16.22
CA GLU A 92 12.77 -17.17 -16.03
C GLU A 92 12.57 -18.31 -15.04
N GLU A 93 11.75 -18.09 -13.99
CA GLU A 93 11.32 -19.13 -13.07
C GLU A 93 10.26 -20.08 -13.67
N GLY A 94 9.85 -19.88 -14.93
CA GLY A 94 8.87 -20.70 -15.63
C GLY A 94 7.42 -20.44 -15.24
N MET A 95 7.13 -19.30 -14.62
CA MET A 95 5.77 -18.90 -14.23
C MET A 95 5.09 -18.08 -15.32
N MET A 96 3.78 -18.25 -15.47
CA MET A 96 2.91 -17.32 -16.18
C MET A 96 2.69 -16.08 -15.30
N VAL A 97 2.32 -14.96 -15.94
CA VAL A 97 2.03 -13.70 -15.24
C VAL A 97 0.63 -13.22 -15.62
N ILE A 98 -0.16 -12.88 -14.60
CA ILE A 98 -1.39 -12.11 -14.73
C ILE A 98 -1.08 -10.68 -14.32
N LEU A 99 -1.28 -9.74 -15.24
CA LEU A 99 -1.07 -8.32 -15.01
C LEU A 99 -2.40 -7.64 -14.66
N ARG A 100 -2.41 -6.91 -13.56
CA ARG A 100 -3.60 -6.21 -13.05
C ARG A 100 -3.35 -4.69 -13.00
N PRO A 101 -3.42 -3.98 -14.15
CA PRO A 101 -3.00 -2.58 -14.24
C PRO A 101 -3.97 -1.57 -13.63
N GLY A 102 -5.20 -1.94 -13.39
CA GLY A 102 -6.23 -1.02 -12.93
C GLY A 102 -6.87 -0.23 -14.08
N PRO A 103 -6.92 1.12 -14.01
CA PRO A 103 -6.08 2.08 -13.25
C PRO A 103 -6.33 2.17 -11.74
N TYR A 104 -7.45 1.69 -11.26
CA TYR A 104 -7.77 1.50 -9.85
C TYR A 104 -7.45 0.07 -9.43
N VAL A 105 -6.77 -0.11 -8.30
CA VAL A 105 -6.34 -1.42 -7.83
C VAL A 105 -6.76 -1.78 -6.41
N CYS A 106 -7.32 -0.86 -5.64
CA CYS A 106 -7.65 -1.09 -4.23
C CYS A 106 -6.40 -1.44 -3.39
N ALA A 107 -6.23 -2.71 -3.05
CA ALA A 107 -5.03 -3.34 -2.52
C ALA A 107 -4.54 -2.79 -1.17
N GLU A 108 -5.38 -2.12 -0.38
CA GLU A 108 -4.98 -1.41 0.83
C GLU A 108 -3.77 -0.48 0.57
N TRP A 109 -3.68 -0.06 -0.70
CA TRP A 109 -2.64 0.83 -1.20
C TRP A 109 -3.15 2.27 -1.27
N GLU A 110 -2.28 3.23 -0.98
CA GLU A 110 -2.56 4.66 -0.98
C GLU A 110 -3.42 5.06 -2.19
N PHE A 111 -4.59 5.62 -1.92
CA PHE A 111 -5.55 6.10 -2.93
C PHE A 111 -5.99 5.03 -3.95
N GLY A 112 -5.93 3.74 -3.59
CA GLY A 112 -6.24 2.65 -4.52
C GLY A 112 -5.35 2.61 -5.76
N GLY A 113 -4.15 3.18 -5.67
CA GLY A 113 -3.17 3.27 -6.76
C GLY A 113 -3.23 4.57 -7.55
N TYR A 114 -4.22 5.42 -7.36
CA TYR A 114 -4.29 6.71 -8.05
C TYR A 114 -3.23 7.69 -7.55
N PRO A 115 -2.58 8.46 -8.44
CA PRO A 115 -1.74 9.58 -8.03
C PRO A 115 -2.54 10.65 -7.29
N TRP A 116 -2.02 11.10 -6.15
CA TRP A 116 -2.65 12.15 -5.34
C TRP A 116 -2.88 13.46 -6.12
N TRP A 117 -1.99 13.81 -7.04
CA TRP A 117 -2.02 15.02 -7.85
C TRP A 117 -3.18 15.08 -8.86
N LEU A 118 -3.85 13.96 -9.15
CA LEU A 118 -5.08 13.95 -9.94
C LEU A 118 -6.15 14.88 -9.33
N GLN A 119 -6.16 15.02 -8.00
CA GLN A 119 -7.09 15.90 -7.30
C GLN A 119 -6.85 17.40 -7.60
N ASN A 120 -5.66 17.77 -8.10
CA ASN A 120 -5.33 19.14 -8.52
C ASN A 120 -5.71 19.43 -9.99
N VAL A 121 -6.13 18.43 -10.75
CA VAL A 121 -6.53 18.63 -12.15
C VAL A 121 -7.94 19.16 -12.22
N LYS A 122 -8.09 20.34 -12.85
CA LYS A 122 -9.41 20.98 -12.99
C LYS A 122 -10.36 20.10 -13.82
N GLY A 123 -11.56 19.86 -13.29
CA GLY A 123 -12.59 19.07 -13.94
C GLY A 123 -12.39 17.55 -13.83
N MET A 124 -11.44 17.12 -13.02
CA MET A 124 -11.18 15.71 -12.75
C MET A 124 -12.31 15.08 -11.93
N GLU A 125 -12.91 14.05 -12.47
CA GLU A 125 -13.80 13.13 -11.74
C GLU A 125 -13.27 11.72 -11.94
N ILE A 126 -12.60 11.20 -10.90
CA ILE A 126 -11.96 9.87 -10.96
C ILE A 126 -13.01 8.76 -11.04
N ARG A 127 -12.62 7.64 -11.67
CA ARG A 127 -13.40 6.42 -11.75
C ARG A 127 -14.77 6.61 -12.40
N ARG A 128 -14.82 7.45 -13.43
CA ARG A 128 -16.02 7.87 -14.11
C ARG A 128 -15.78 8.10 -15.61
N ASP A 129 -16.83 8.13 -16.43
CA ASP A 129 -16.77 8.57 -17.83
C ASP A 129 -16.55 10.09 -17.92
N ASN A 130 -15.35 10.51 -17.53
CA ASN A 130 -14.92 11.89 -17.45
C ASN A 130 -13.76 12.13 -18.43
N PRO A 131 -13.83 13.12 -19.32
CA PRO A 131 -12.81 13.35 -20.34
C PRO A 131 -11.39 13.54 -19.80
N GLU A 132 -11.24 14.31 -18.72
CA GLU A 132 -9.93 14.52 -18.10
C GLU A 132 -9.40 13.23 -17.49
N PHE A 133 -10.23 12.49 -16.75
CA PHE A 133 -9.82 11.23 -16.16
C PHE A 133 -9.41 10.21 -17.23
N LEU A 134 -10.20 10.05 -18.29
CA LEU A 134 -9.90 9.13 -19.39
C LEU A 134 -8.64 9.53 -20.16
N LYS A 135 -8.32 10.80 -20.27
CA LYS A 135 -7.07 11.29 -20.86
C LYS A 135 -5.85 10.85 -20.06
N TYR A 136 -5.90 10.98 -18.72
CA TYR A 136 -4.79 10.59 -17.86
C TYR A 136 -4.67 9.07 -17.72
N THR A 137 -5.78 8.33 -17.66
CA THR A 137 -5.74 6.86 -17.66
C THR A 137 -5.17 6.31 -18.95
N LYS A 138 -5.50 6.93 -20.09
CA LYS A 138 -4.90 6.55 -21.38
C LYS A 138 -3.40 6.77 -21.39
N ALA A 139 -2.92 7.92 -20.90
CA ALA A 139 -1.49 8.21 -20.82
C ALA A 139 -0.75 7.20 -19.92
N TYR A 140 -1.37 6.82 -18.79
CA TYR A 140 -0.84 5.79 -17.90
C TYR A 140 -0.76 4.42 -18.61
N ILE A 141 -1.85 3.98 -19.23
CA ILE A 141 -1.92 2.68 -19.91
C ILE A 141 -0.93 2.62 -21.08
N ASP A 142 -0.84 3.67 -21.90
CA ASP A 142 0.11 3.75 -23.00
C ASP A 142 1.56 3.68 -22.48
N ARG A 143 1.86 4.38 -21.38
CA ARG A 143 3.18 4.35 -20.74
C ARG A 143 3.50 2.96 -20.17
N LEU A 144 2.55 2.33 -19.50
CA LEU A 144 2.70 0.98 -18.98
C LEU A 144 2.96 -0.02 -20.11
N TYR A 145 2.17 0.06 -21.20
CA TYR A 145 2.37 -0.81 -22.35
C TYR A 145 3.78 -0.66 -22.94
N LYS A 146 4.32 0.55 -23.00
CA LYS A 146 5.69 0.79 -23.45
C LYS A 146 6.72 0.03 -22.60
N GLU A 147 6.47 -0.11 -21.31
CA GLU A 147 7.37 -0.83 -20.39
C GLU A 147 7.24 -2.36 -20.52
N VAL A 148 6.02 -2.87 -20.57
CA VAL A 148 5.78 -4.31 -20.42
C VAL A 148 5.06 -4.99 -21.59
N GLY A 149 4.59 -4.25 -22.57
CA GLY A 149 3.81 -4.80 -23.69
C GLY A 149 4.56 -5.84 -24.53
N SER A 150 5.89 -5.76 -24.59
CA SER A 150 6.74 -6.77 -25.24
C SER A 150 6.83 -8.08 -24.46
N LEU A 151 6.39 -8.10 -23.19
CA LEU A 151 6.45 -9.26 -22.30
C LEU A 151 5.16 -10.09 -22.34
N GLN A 152 4.24 -9.81 -23.25
CA GLN A 152 3.09 -10.67 -23.50
C GLN A 152 3.53 -12.01 -24.12
N CYS A 153 2.79 -13.08 -23.83
CA CYS A 153 3.12 -14.42 -24.34
C CYS A 153 3.09 -14.48 -25.87
N THR A 154 2.23 -13.71 -26.51
CA THR A 154 2.17 -13.53 -27.97
C THR A 154 3.45 -12.94 -28.58
N LYS A 155 4.32 -12.36 -27.75
CA LYS A 155 5.63 -11.80 -28.11
C LYS A 155 6.80 -12.55 -27.48
N GLY A 156 6.52 -13.68 -26.78
CA GLY A 156 7.53 -14.53 -26.16
C GLY A 156 7.74 -14.27 -24.66
N GLY A 157 7.00 -13.37 -24.05
CA GLY A 157 7.05 -13.11 -22.60
C GLY A 157 6.11 -14.00 -21.77
N PRO A 158 6.04 -13.80 -20.46
CA PRO A 158 5.22 -14.61 -19.58
C PRO A 158 3.81 -14.07 -19.33
N ILE A 159 3.45 -12.85 -19.75
CA ILE A 159 2.12 -12.26 -19.48
C ILE A 159 1.07 -13.01 -20.31
N VAL A 160 0.10 -13.62 -19.64
CA VAL A 160 -0.96 -14.44 -20.26
C VAL A 160 -2.34 -13.81 -20.19
N MET A 161 -2.61 -12.96 -19.21
CA MET A 161 -3.89 -12.28 -19.02
C MET A 161 -3.67 -10.86 -18.47
N VAL A 162 -4.61 -9.97 -18.79
CA VAL A 162 -4.61 -8.57 -18.28
C VAL A 162 -6.00 -8.22 -17.76
N GLN A 163 -6.05 -7.68 -16.54
CA GLN A 163 -7.31 -7.25 -15.91
C GLN A 163 -7.71 -5.85 -16.36
N CYS A 164 -9.00 -5.64 -16.54
CA CYS A 164 -9.63 -4.34 -16.78
C CYS A 164 -10.24 -3.84 -15.48
N GLU A 165 -9.89 -2.65 -15.01
CA GLU A 165 -10.42 -2.07 -13.77
C GLU A 165 -10.22 -3.01 -12.56
N ASN A 166 -10.86 -2.78 -11.45
CA ASN A 166 -10.88 -3.69 -10.30
C ASN A 166 -12.11 -3.46 -9.44
N GLU A 167 -12.85 -4.54 -9.14
CA GLU A 167 -14.05 -4.50 -8.28
C GLU A 167 -15.00 -3.34 -8.62
N PHE A 168 -15.12 -3.05 -9.89
CA PHE A 168 -15.91 -1.91 -10.35
C PHE A 168 -17.39 -2.08 -10.03
N GLY A 169 -17.91 -3.31 -10.00
CA GLY A 169 -19.26 -3.61 -9.59
C GLY A 169 -19.57 -3.18 -8.15
N SER A 170 -18.60 -3.27 -7.24
CA SER A 170 -18.74 -2.76 -5.88
C SER A 170 -18.88 -1.24 -5.83
N TYR A 171 -18.09 -0.52 -6.65
CA TYR A 171 -18.19 0.93 -6.77
C TYR A 171 -19.55 1.35 -7.37
N VAL A 172 -20.01 0.67 -8.43
CA VAL A 172 -21.33 0.88 -9.03
C VAL A 172 -22.45 0.71 -8.01
N ALA A 173 -22.39 -0.33 -7.19
CA ALA A 173 -23.38 -0.60 -6.16
C ALA A 173 -23.46 0.50 -5.08
N GLN A 174 -22.35 1.21 -4.86
CA GLN A 174 -22.25 2.31 -3.89
C GLN A 174 -22.50 3.70 -4.47
N ARG A 175 -22.40 3.86 -5.81
CA ARG A 175 -22.57 5.13 -6.53
C ARG A 175 -23.82 5.11 -7.40
N LYS A 176 -24.96 4.82 -6.79
CA LYS A 176 -26.28 4.82 -7.44
C LYS A 176 -26.76 6.21 -7.90
N ASP A 177 -26.07 7.24 -7.50
CA ASP A 177 -26.20 8.62 -7.99
C ASP A 177 -25.75 8.78 -9.45
N ILE A 178 -24.96 7.84 -9.98
CA ILE A 178 -24.49 7.80 -11.37
C ILE A 178 -25.29 6.74 -12.13
N PRO A 179 -25.82 7.04 -13.32
CA PRO A 179 -26.55 6.08 -14.14
C PRO A 179 -25.72 4.83 -14.50
N LEU A 180 -26.35 3.65 -14.49
CA LEU A 180 -25.66 2.37 -14.78
C LEU A 180 -25.02 2.37 -16.17
N GLU A 181 -25.65 2.98 -17.16
CA GLU A 181 -25.11 3.11 -18.53
C GLU A 181 -23.83 3.93 -18.57
N GLU A 182 -23.70 4.98 -17.74
CA GLU A 182 -22.48 5.77 -17.63
C GLU A 182 -21.35 4.95 -17.01
N HIS A 183 -21.64 4.19 -15.95
CA HIS A 183 -20.69 3.25 -15.36
C HIS A 183 -20.21 2.22 -16.38
N ARG A 184 -21.12 1.61 -17.13
CA ARG A 184 -20.78 0.62 -18.16
C ARG A 184 -19.95 1.23 -19.29
N ALA A 185 -20.27 2.46 -19.71
CA ALA A 185 -19.49 3.20 -20.71
C ALA A 185 -18.07 3.43 -20.25
N TYR A 186 -17.88 3.85 -18.99
CA TYR A 186 -16.55 4.01 -18.39
C TYR A 186 -15.76 2.68 -18.41
N ASN A 187 -16.34 1.61 -17.89
CA ASN A 187 -15.68 0.29 -17.82
C ASN A 187 -15.28 -0.23 -19.21
N ALA A 188 -16.17 -0.06 -20.20
CA ALA A 188 -15.89 -0.41 -21.59
C ALA A 188 -14.73 0.44 -22.19
N LYS A 189 -14.64 1.73 -21.84
CA LYS A 189 -13.57 2.62 -22.28
C LYS A 189 -12.22 2.23 -21.68
N ILE A 190 -12.17 1.82 -20.41
CA ILE A 190 -10.91 1.31 -19.82
C ILE A 190 -10.46 0.03 -20.53
N LYS A 191 -11.38 -0.91 -20.79
CA LYS A 191 -11.06 -2.11 -21.59
C LYS A 191 -10.52 -1.72 -22.97
N GLN A 192 -11.17 -0.77 -23.64
CA GLN A 192 -10.75 -0.31 -24.96
C GLN A 192 -9.36 0.35 -24.93
N GLN A 193 -9.05 1.15 -23.91
CA GLN A 193 -7.73 1.75 -23.75
C GLN A 193 -6.62 0.69 -23.65
N LEU A 194 -6.87 -0.42 -22.93
CA LEU A 194 -5.93 -1.54 -22.86
C LEU A 194 -5.70 -2.20 -24.24
N ALA A 195 -6.80 -2.45 -24.97
CA ALA A 195 -6.72 -3.03 -26.32
C ALA A 195 -6.02 -2.09 -27.31
N ASP A 196 -6.35 -0.80 -27.27
CA ASP A 196 -5.77 0.22 -28.17
C ASP A 196 -4.27 0.44 -27.90
N ALA A 197 -3.83 0.29 -26.64
CA ALA A 197 -2.41 0.32 -26.30
C ALA A 197 -1.65 -0.88 -26.88
N GLY A 198 -2.33 -2.00 -27.16
CA GLY A 198 -1.76 -3.19 -27.79
C GLY A 198 -1.71 -4.44 -26.90
N PHE A 199 -2.39 -4.44 -25.75
CA PHE A 199 -2.58 -5.67 -24.98
C PHE A 199 -3.52 -6.60 -25.77
N ASN A 200 -3.00 -7.75 -26.18
CA ASN A 200 -3.68 -8.70 -27.08
C ASN A 200 -3.81 -10.12 -26.49
N VAL A 201 -3.47 -10.29 -25.22
CA VAL A 201 -3.79 -11.48 -24.44
C VAL A 201 -5.23 -11.38 -23.92
N PRO A 202 -5.88 -12.47 -23.43
CA PRO A 202 -7.21 -12.40 -22.85
C PRO A 202 -7.35 -11.32 -21.77
N LEU A 203 -8.40 -10.52 -21.90
CA LEU A 203 -8.79 -9.53 -20.88
C LEU A 203 -9.82 -10.13 -19.93
N PHE A 204 -9.82 -9.71 -18.68
CA PHE A 204 -10.78 -10.16 -17.68
C PHE A 204 -11.17 -9.04 -16.71
N THR A 205 -12.29 -9.21 -16.02
CA THR A 205 -12.75 -8.39 -14.90
C THR A 205 -12.77 -9.21 -13.61
N SER A 206 -12.72 -8.55 -12.46
CA SER A 206 -12.63 -9.18 -11.15
C SER A 206 -13.57 -8.45 -10.18
N ASP A 207 -14.64 -9.15 -9.74
CA ASP A 207 -15.70 -8.60 -8.89
C ASP A 207 -16.29 -9.68 -7.98
N GLY A 208 -17.00 -9.31 -6.91
CA GLY A 208 -17.89 -10.23 -6.23
C GLY A 208 -18.93 -10.80 -7.22
N SER A 209 -19.24 -12.08 -7.14
CA SER A 209 -20.14 -12.76 -8.09
C SER A 209 -21.52 -12.08 -8.21
N TRP A 210 -22.01 -11.46 -7.12
CA TRP A 210 -23.27 -10.71 -7.06
C TRP A 210 -23.19 -9.30 -7.64
N LEU A 211 -22.04 -8.87 -8.12
CA LEU A 211 -21.77 -7.51 -8.61
C LEU A 211 -21.46 -7.46 -10.11
N PHE A 212 -21.54 -8.58 -10.81
CA PHE A 212 -21.20 -8.67 -12.25
C PHE A 212 -22.06 -7.77 -13.12
N GLU A 213 -23.29 -7.43 -12.70
CA GLU A 213 -24.13 -6.48 -13.45
C GLU A 213 -23.46 -5.14 -13.70
N GLY A 214 -22.73 -4.62 -12.68
CA GLY A 214 -21.99 -3.37 -12.79
C GLY A 214 -20.52 -3.55 -13.17
N GLY A 215 -19.94 -4.69 -12.84
CA GLY A 215 -18.49 -4.93 -12.96
C GLY A 215 -18.05 -5.64 -14.23
N ALA A 216 -18.86 -6.54 -14.77
CA ALA A 216 -18.53 -7.24 -16.01
C ALA A 216 -18.57 -6.30 -17.22
N THR A 217 -17.70 -6.52 -18.19
CA THR A 217 -17.70 -5.79 -19.46
C THR A 217 -17.61 -6.75 -20.65
N PRO A 218 -18.43 -6.57 -21.71
CA PRO A 218 -18.40 -7.45 -22.88
C PRO A 218 -17.02 -7.60 -23.48
N GLY A 219 -16.65 -8.83 -23.82
CA GLY A 219 -15.32 -9.16 -24.41
C GLY A 219 -14.19 -9.30 -23.39
N ALA A 220 -14.49 -9.24 -22.09
CA ALA A 220 -13.58 -9.62 -21.01
C ALA A 220 -14.19 -10.80 -20.23
N LEU A 221 -13.35 -11.74 -19.77
CA LEU A 221 -13.79 -12.86 -18.95
C LEU A 221 -14.18 -12.34 -17.55
N PRO A 222 -15.42 -12.50 -17.08
CA PRO A 222 -15.74 -12.18 -15.70
C PRO A 222 -15.16 -13.25 -14.76
N THR A 223 -14.44 -12.81 -13.72
CA THR A 223 -13.91 -13.66 -12.66
C THR A 223 -14.44 -13.21 -11.31
N ALA A 224 -14.58 -14.13 -10.38
CA ALA A 224 -15.18 -13.85 -9.09
C ALA A 224 -14.13 -13.57 -8.01
N ASN A 225 -14.50 -12.75 -7.02
CA ASN A 225 -13.73 -12.51 -5.81
C ASN A 225 -14.47 -13.13 -4.61
N GLY A 226 -13.74 -13.92 -3.80
CA GLY A 226 -14.28 -14.50 -2.57
C GLY A 226 -15.38 -15.55 -2.76
N GLU A 227 -15.64 -16.03 -3.99
CA GLU A 227 -16.71 -16.97 -4.27
C GLU A 227 -16.32 -18.41 -3.94
N SER A 228 -17.01 -19.02 -3.02
CA SER A 228 -16.78 -20.40 -2.58
C SER A 228 -17.85 -21.40 -3.07
N ASP A 229 -18.96 -20.90 -3.58
CA ASP A 229 -20.04 -21.71 -4.16
C ASP A 229 -19.77 -21.92 -5.65
N ILE A 230 -19.43 -23.15 -6.01
CA ILE A 230 -19.08 -23.53 -7.39
C ILE A 230 -20.26 -23.39 -8.36
N GLU A 231 -21.46 -23.78 -7.93
CA GLU A 231 -22.65 -23.71 -8.78
C GLU A 231 -23.05 -22.26 -9.04
N ASN A 232 -22.96 -21.41 -8.01
CA ASN A 232 -23.21 -19.99 -8.18
C ASN A 232 -22.15 -19.35 -9.09
N LEU A 233 -20.86 -19.67 -8.90
CA LEU A 233 -19.76 -19.19 -9.76
C LEU A 233 -20.05 -19.51 -11.23
N LYS A 234 -20.35 -20.78 -11.55
CA LYS A 234 -20.64 -21.23 -12.92
C LYS A 234 -21.84 -20.49 -13.50
N LYS A 235 -22.93 -20.41 -12.74
CA LYS A 235 -24.15 -19.71 -13.15
C LYS A 235 -23.91 -18.26 -13.52
N VAL A 236 -23.21 -17.50 -12.67
CA VAL A 236 -23.04 -16.06 -12.91
C VAL A 236 -22.01 -15.79 -14.02
N VAL A 237 -20.92 -16.57 -14.11
CA VAL A 237 -19.97 -16.46 -15.23
C VAL A 237 -20.67 -16.72 -16.56
N ASP A 238 -21.46 -17.80 -16.67
CA ASP A 238 -22.17 -18.16 -17.90
C ASP A 238 -23.25 -17.14 -18.29
N GLN A 239 -23.77 -16.37 -17.33
CA GLN A 239 -24.73 -15.29 -17.58
C GLN A 239 -24.08 -14.07 -18.27
N TYR A 240 -22.83 -13.76 -17.95
CA TYR A 240 -22.14 -12.54 -18.38
C TYR A 240 -21.01 -12.79 -19.38
N HIS A 241 -20.80 -14.04 -19.81
CA HIS A 241 -19.76 -14.43 -20.75
C HIS A 241 -20.32 -15.32 -21.85
N ASP A 242 -19.93 -15.03 -23.09
CA ASP A 242 -20.33 -15.85 -24.24
C ASP A 242 -19.58 -17.20 -24.21
N GLY A 243 -20.25 -18.23 -23.80
CA GLY A 243 -19.68 -19.57 -23.65
C GLY A 243 -19.75 -20.04 -22.19
N LYS A 244 -19.33 -21.28 -21.96
CA LYS A 244 -19.34 -21.90 -20.63
C LYS A 244 -17.93 -21.92 -20.07
N GLY A 245 -17.67 -21.02 -19.13
CA GLY A 245 -16.35 -20.89 -18.53
C GLY A 245 -15.29 -20.29 -19.47
N PRO A 246 -13.99 -20.34 -19.13
CA PRO A 246 -13.42 -20.95 -17.92
C PRO A 246 -13.87 -20.28 -16.63
N TYR A 247 -13.88 -21.04 -15.55
CA TYR A 247 -14.27 -20.53 -14.23
C TYR A 247 -13.01 -20.21 -13.42
N MET A 248 -12.96 -18.98 -12.86
CA MET A 248 -11.83 -18.52 -12.09
C MET A 248 -12.27 -17.66 -10.90
N VAL A 249 -11.69 -17.92 -9.75
CA VAL A 249 -11.74 -17.05 -8.57
C VAL A 249 -10.46 -16.22 -8.55
N ALA A 250 -10.55 -14.97 -9.00
CA ALA A 250 -9.39 -14.08 -9.15
C ALA A 250 -8.89 -13.51 -7.82
N GLU A 251 -9.71 -13.55 -6.76
CA GLU A 251 -9.27 -13.28 -5.41
C GLU A 251 -9.84 -14.34 -4.47
N PHE A 252 -8.96 -15.27 -4.09
CA PHE A 252 -9.22 -16.30 -3.08
C PHE A 252 -8.41 -15.95 -1.83
N TYR A 253 -9.10 -15.62 -0.74
CA TYR A 253 -8.53 -15.02 0.46
C TYR A 253 -8.05 -16.05 1.48
N PRO A 254 -6.74 -16.34 1.60
CA PRO A 254 -6.20 -17.23 2.63
C PRO A 254 -5.99 -16.53 3.98
N GLY A 255 -6.09 -15.23 4.01
CA GLY A 255 -6.02 -14.33 5.13
C GLY A 255 -6.87 -13.10 4.89
N TRP A 256 -6.57 -11.97 5.55
CA TRP A 256 -7.28 -10.72 5.35
C TRP A 256 -6.40 -9.50 5.68
N LEU A 257 -6.82 -8.34 5.18
CA LEU A 257 -6.21 -7.04 5.46
C LEU A 257 -6.29 -6.65 6.95
N SER A 258 -5.43 -5.77 7.38
CA SER A 258 -5.32 -5.34 8.78
C SER A 258 -5.24 -3.83 8.89
N HIS A 259 -5.93 -3.28 9.89
CA HIS A 259 -5.92 -1.85 10.20
C HIS A 259 -5.21 -1.58 11.53
N TRP A 260 -4.65 -0.38 11.66
CA TRP A 260 -4.24 0.13 12.96
C TRP A 260 -5.44 0.23 13.92
N ALA A 261 -5.20 -0.02 15.21
CA ALA A 261 -6.20 -0.02 16.27
C ALA A 261 -7.29 -1.09 16.15
N GLU A 262 -7.08 -2.12 15.34
CA GLU A 262 -7.99 -3.26 15.17
C GLU A 262 -7.25 -4.60 15.33
N PRO A 263 -7.93 -5.68 15.72
CA PRO A 263 -7.31 -7.00 15.80
C PRO A 263 -6.73 -7.46 14.47
N PHE A 264 -5.58 -8.13 14.51
CA PHE A 264 -5.01 -8.77 13.32
C PHE A 264 -5.85 -10.00 12.95
N PRO A 265 -6.38 -10.08 11.71
CA PRO A 265 -7.18 -11.23 11.27
C PRO A 265 -6.33 -12.51 11.14
N GLN A 266 -6.94 -13.64 11.49
CA GLN A 266 -6.33 -14.96 11.33
C GLN A 266 -7.34 -15.93 10.74
N ILE A 267 -6.93 -16.68 9.70
CA ILE A 267 -7.75 -17.68 9.02
C ILE A 267 -7.07 -19.05 9.11
N GLY A 268 -7.84 -20.07 9.48
CA GLY A 268 -7.30 -21.40 9.69
C GLY A 268 -6.86 -22.12 8.40
N ALA A 269 -5.69 -22.74 8.41
CA ALA A 269 -5.09 -23.43 7.27
C ALA A 269 -5.97 -24.54 6.68
N SER A 270 -6.68 -25.31 7.51
CA SER A 270 -7.50 -26.44 7.06
C SER A 270 -8.69 -26.02 6.21
N GLY A 271 -9.30 -24.87 6.51
CA GLY A 271 -10.40 -24.31 5.71
C GLY A 271 -9.96 -23.94 4.30
N ILE A 272 -8.81 -23.25 4.21
CA ILE A 272 -8.22 -22.85 2.94
C ILE A 272 -7.81 -24.08 2.11
N ALA A 273 -7.20 -25.09 2.73
CA ALA A 273 -6.83 -26.33 2.04
C ALA A 273 -8.06 -27.05 1.46
N ARG A 274 -9.15 -27.18 2.23
CA ARG A 274 -10.40 -27.79 1.74
C ARG A 274 -11.02 -26.98 0.56
N GLN A 275 -11.03 -25.67 0.64
CA GLN A 275 -11.55 -24.84 -0.45
C GLN A 275 -10.66 -24.92 -1.69
N THR A 276 -9.34 -24.98 -1.53
CA THR A 276 -8.40 -25.21 -2.64
C THR A 276 -8.70 -26.55 -3.32
N GLU A 277 -8.89 -27.61 -2.55
CA GLU A 277 -9.21 -28.94 -3.08
C GLU A 277 -10.56 -28.95 -3.82
N LYS A 278 -11.57 -28.24 -3.31
CA LYS A 278 -12.88 -28.09 -3.96
C LYS A 278 -12.76 -27.39 -5.32
N TYR A 279 -11.95 -26.35 -5.45
CA TYR A 279 -11.69 -25.70 -6.74
C TYR A 279 -11.03 -26.67 -7.72
N LEU A 280 -9.96 -27.37 -7.30
CA LEU A 280 -9.25 -28.31 -8.15
C LEU A 280 -10.13 -29.47 -8.64
N GLN A 281 -11.01 -29.99 -7.78
CA GLN A 281 -11.98 -31.04 -8.14
C GLN A 281 -13.03 -30.61 -9.16
N ASN A 282 -13.31 -29.30 -9.26
CA ASN A 282 -14.34 -28.74 -10.11
C ASN A 282 -13.81 -27.96 -11.33
N ASP A 283 -12.51 -28.09 -11.63
CA ASP A 283 -11.85 -27.38 -12.74
C ASP A 283 -11.99 -25.86 -12.64
N VAL A 284 -11.91 -25.33 -11.43
CA VAL A 284 -11.91 -23.88 -11.15
C VAL A 284 -10.48 -23.41 -10.95
N SER A 285 -10.06 -22.48 -11.79
CA SER A 285 -8.80 -21.74 -11.63
C SER A 285 -8.91 -20.74 -10.49
N PHE A 286 -7.80 -20.39 -9.84
CA PHE A 286 -7.81 -19.45 -8.73
C PHE A 286 -6.52 -18.63 -8.63
N ASN A 287 -6.62 -17.52 -7.91
CA ASN A 287 -5.52 -16.67 -7.52
C ASN A 287 -5.60 -16.40 -6.02
N PHE A 288 -4.64 -16.88 -5.24
CA PHE A 288 -4.57 -16.56 -3.81
C PHE A 288 -4.28 -15.08 -3.62
N TYR A 289 -5.18 -14.35 -3.02
CA TYR A 289 -5.02 -12.97 -2.64
C TYR A 289 -4.95 -12.85 -1.11
N MET A 290 -3.83 -12.68 -0.48
CA MET A 290 -2.45 -12.72 -0.99
C MET A 290 -1.84 -14.12 -0.79
N VAL A 291 -0.99 -14.56 -1.70
CA VAL A 291 -0.07 -15.68 -1.40
C VAL A 291 1.11 -15.21 -0.58
N HIS A 292 1.56 -13.98 -0.81
CA HIS A 292 2.59 -13.26 -0.08
C HIS A 292 2.28 -11.77 -0.12
N GLY A 293 1.98 -11.18 1.02
CA GLY A 293 1.56 -9.78 1.09
C GLY A 293 2.72 -8.79 1.01
N GLY A 294 3.80 -9.04 1.72
CA GLY A 294 4.93 -8.12 1.83
C GLY A 294 4.69 -6.95 2.77
N THR A 295 5.25 -5.80 2.45
CA THR A 295 5.29 -4.62 3.32
C THR A 295 4.86 -3.35 2.58
N ASN A 296 4.03 -2.54 3.19
CA ASN A 296 3.70 -1.20 2.73
C ASN A 296 4.79 -0.22 3.17
N PHE A 297 5.93 -0.23 2.47
CA PHE A 297 7.05 0.67 2.77
C PHE A 297 6.68 2.14 2.57
N GLY A 298 7.32 3.01 3.34
CA GLY A 298 7.10 4.45 3.22
C GLY A 298 5.67 4.86 3.58
N PHE A 299 5.05 5.60 2.67
CA PHE A 299 3.67 6.07 2.77
C PHE A 299 2.71 5.35 1.82
N THR A 300 3.02 4.12 1.44
CA THR A 300 2.24 3.36 0.45
C THR A 300 0.99 2.70 1.01
N SER A 301 0.86 2.55 2.33
CA SER A 301 -0.39 2.08 2.94
C SER A 301 -1.51 3.10 2.75
N GLY A 302 -2.66 2.63 2.31
CA GLY A 302 -3.89 3.41 2.20
C GLY A 302 -4.71 3.39 3.48
N ALA A 303 -6.02 3.55 3.31
CA ALA A 303 -6.99 3.44 4.38
C ALA A 303 -8.32 2.92 3.85
N ASN A 304 -9.11 2.27 4.72
CA ASN A 304 -10.50 2.01 4.46
C ASN A 304 -11.40 3.06 5.13
N TYR A 305 -12.66 3.06 4.80
CA TYR A 305 -13.66 3.91 5.38
C TYR A 305 -14.81 3.06 5.94
N ASP A 306 -15.25 3.40 7.13
CA ASP A 306 -16.58 3.03 7.60
C ASP A 306 -17.25 4.19 8.34
N LYS A 307 -18.57 4.17 8.44
CA LYS A 307 -19.35 5.24 9.08
C LYS A 307 -19.06 5.38 10.60
N LYS A 308 -18.57 4.33 11.23
CA LYS A 308 -18.30 4.32 12.67
C LYS A 308 -16.98 5.02 12.99
N ARG A 309 -15.93 4.76 12.19
CA ARG A 309 -14.58 5.25 12.43
C ARG A 309 -14.18 6.45 11.57
N ASP A 310 -14.80 6.66 10.41
CA ASP A 310 -14.49 7.66 9.38
C ASP A 310 -13.18 7.38 8.61
N ILE A 311 -12.17 6.82 9.24
CA ILE A 311 -10.97 6.28 8.59
C ILE A 311 -10.46 5.05 9.35
N GLN A 312 -10.02 4.05 8.60
CA GLN A 312 -9.34 2.85 9.09
C GLN A 312 -7.99 2.74 8.38
N PRO A 313 -6.91 3.35 8.93
CA PRO A 313 -5.61 3.33 8.29
C PRO A 313 -5.04 1.91 8.22
N ASP A 314 -4.56 1.51 7.05
CA ASP A 314 -3.95 0.21 6.84
C ASP A 314 -2.56 0.16 7.48
N MET A 315 -2.17 -1.01 7.99
CA MET A 315 -0.89 -1.22 8.65
C MET A 315 0.28 -1.19 7.66
N THR A 316 1.47 -0.96 8.18
CA THR A 316 2.72 -1.09 7.41
C THR A 316 2.97 -2.52 6.99
N SER A 317 2.82 -3.50 7.89
CA SER A 317 2.85 -4.90 7.48
C SER A 317 1.64 -5.25 6.62
N TYR A 318 1.89 -5.79 5.45
CA TYR A 318 0.87 -6.42 4.62
C TYR A 318 1.00 -7.96 4.67
N ASP A 319 1.37 -8.48 5.84
CA ASP A 319 1.50 -9.93 6.07
C ASP A 319 0.26 -10.70 5.61
N TYR A 320 -0.93 -10.13 5.83
CA TYR A 320 -2.22 -10.64 5.36
C TYR A 320 -2.59 -12.00 5.97
N ASP A 321 -1.85 -12.51 6.94
CA ASP A 321 -1.94 -13.90 7.40
C ASP A 321 -1.81 -14.88 6.21
N ALA A 322 -0.96 -14.54 5.25
CA ALA A 322 -0.78 -15.23 3.97
C ALA A 322 -0.01 -16.56 4.13
N PRO A 323 -0.08 -17.46 3.14
CA PRO A 323 0.72 -18.70 3.12
C PRO A 323 2.23 -18.46 3.22
N ILE A 324 2.73 -17.38 2.63
CA ILE A 324 4.11 -16.92 2.76
C ILE A 324 4.08 -15.65 3.60
N SER A 325 4.74 -15.65 4.76
CA SER A 325 4.77 -14.52 5.68
C SER A 325 5.45 -13.29 5.09
N GLU A 326 5.30 -12.12 5.72
CA GLU A 326 5.93 -10.86 5.31
C GLU A 326 7.44 -11.00 5.05
N ALA A 327 8.16 -11.71 5.90
CA ALA A 327 9.59 -11.96 5.73
C ALA A 327 9.93 -13.12 4.75
N GLY A 328 8.93 -13.75 4.15
CA GLY A 328 9.13 -14.85 3.21
C GLY A 328 9.34 -16.21 3.89
N TRP A 329 8.69 -16.46 5.01
CA TRP A 329 8.74 -17.75 5.69
C TRP A 329 7.54 -18.61 5.30
N VAL A 330 7.77 -19.92 5.29
CA VAL A 330 6.73 -20.95 5.16
C VAL A 330 5.83 -20.92 6.41
N THR A 331 4.51 -20.98 6.19
CA THR A 331 3.51 -21.06 7.25
C THR A 331 2.76 -22.40 7.18
N PRO A 332 1.95 -22.76 8.19
CA PRO A 332 1.11 -23.96 8.12
C PRO A 332 0.13 -23.95 6.93
N LYS A 333 -0.30 -22.78 6.46
CA LYS A 333 -1.14 -22.66 5.25
C LYS A 333 -0.37 -23.05 4.00
N TYR A 334 0.88 -22.66 3.89
CA TYR A 334 1.75 -23.02 2.78
C TYR A 334 1.82 -24.53 2.62
N ASP A 335 2.16 -25.24 3.69
CA ASP A 335 2.28 -26.70 3.67
C ASP A 335 0.95 -27.39 3.37
N SER A 336 -0.13 -26.91 3.97
CA SER A 336 -1.48 -27.47 3.75
C SER A 336 -1.93 -27.32 2.30
N ILE A 337 -1.72 -26.15 1.69
CA ILE A 337 -2.06 -25.88 0.28
C ILE A 337 -1.16 -26.71 -0.65
N ARG A 338 0.16 -26.73 -0.41
CA ARG A 338 1.11 -27.55 -1.18
C ARG A 338 0.68 -29.03 -1.21
N ASN A 339 0.32 -29.59 -0.04
CA ASN A 339 -0.10 -30.99 0.07
C ASN A 339 -1.38 -31.28 -0.72
N VAL A 340 -2.29 -30.33 -0.81
CA VAL A 340 -3.49 -30.47 -1.66
C VAL A 340 -3.12 -30.39 -3.13
N ILE A 341 -2.43 -29.34 -3.56
CA ILE A 341 -2.09 -29.13 -4.99
C ILE A 341 -1.31 -30.33 -5.55
N LYS A 342 -0.38 -30.89 -4.77
CA LYS A 342 0.44 -32.06 -5.14
C LYS A 342 -0.40 -33.27 -5.60
N LYS A 343 -1.63 -33.43 -5.13
CA LYS A 343 -2.52 -34.55 -5.53
C LYS A 343 -3.07 -34.39 -6.95
N TYR A 344 -3.14 -33.15 -7.47
CA TYR A 344 -3.87 -32.81 -8.71
C TYR A 344 -2.96 -32.42 -9.88
N VAL A 345 -1.73 -31.97 -9.59
CA VAL A 345 -0.80 -31.58 -10.65
C VAL A 345 0.08 -32.74 -11.11
N LYS A 346 0.47 -32.73 -12.40
CA LYS A 346 1.31 -33.79 -12.99
C LYS A 346 2.79 -33.40 -13.07
N TYR A 347 3.11 -32.12 -12.80
CA TYR A 347 4.51 -31.66 -12.76
C TYR A 347 5.11 -31.83 -11.37
N THR A 348 6.41 -31.94 -11.30
CA THR A 348 7.14 -32.01 -10.04
C THR A 348 7.15 -30.67 -9.36
N ILE A 349 6.66 -30.61 -8.13
CA ILE A 349 6.71 -29.42 -7.29
C ILE A 349 8.09 -29.37 -6.62
N PRO A 350 8.91 -28.33 -6.84
CA PRO A 350 10.20 -28.20 -6.17
C PRO A 350 10.05 -27.98 -4.66
N GLU A 351 11.12 -28.16 -3.91
CA GLU A 351 11.15 -27.72 -2.52
C GLU A 351 11.21 -26.20 -2.41
N ALA A 352 10.70 -25.67 -1.31
CA ALA A 352 10.82 -24.24 -1.02
C ALA A 352 12.30 -23.87 -0.85
N PRO A 353 12.72 -22.69 -1.34
CA PRO A 353 14.08 -22.22 -1.09
C PRO A 353 14.30 -22.00 0.42
N ALA A 354 15.55 -22.05 0.86
CA ALA A 354 15.91 -21.74 2.24
C ALA A 354 15.51 -20.30 2.59
N PRO A 355 15.03 -20.05 3.82
CA PRO A 355 14.71 -18.68 4.25
C PRO A 355 15.95 -17.79 4.27
N ASN A 356 15.76 -16.49 4.10
CA ASN A 356 16.83 -15.52 4.24
C ASN A 356 17.41 -15.56 5.66
N PRO A 357 18.72 -15.26 5.83
CA PRO A 357 19.31 -15.10 7.15
C PRO A 357 18.58 -14.08 7.98
N VAL A 358 18.42 -14.34 9.27
CA VAL A 358 17.79 -13.44 10.23
C VAL A 358 18.79 -13.05 11.31
N ILE A 359 18.85 -11.76 11.63
CA ILE A 359 19.73 -11.20 12.65
C ILE A 359 18.95 -10.49 13.76
N GLU A 360 19.64 -10.23 14.85
CA GLU A 360 19.19 -9.43 15.98
C GLU A 360 20.24 -8.37 16.31
N ILE A 361 19.79 -7.16 16.60
CA ILE A 361 20.63 -6.05 17.02
C ILE A 361 20.14 -5.63 18.41
N PRO A 362 20.83 -6.01 19.48
CA PRO A 362 20.31 -5.86 20.84
C PRO A 362 20.19 -4.40 21.30
N SER A 363 21.00 -3.50 20.72
CA SER A 363 20.95 -2.08 21.02
C SER A 363 21.55 -1.26 19.89
N ILE A 364 20.83 -0.23 19.47
CA ILE A 364 21.31 0.85 18.58
C ILE A 364 21.18 2.14 19.39
N GLN A 365 22.30 2.74 19.73
CA GLN A 365 22.32 3.99 20.49
C GLN A 365 21.86 5.15 19.61
N LEU A 366 20.95 5.96 20.13
CA LEU A 366 20.45 7.18 19.50
C LEU A 366 21.32 8.33 19.99
N ASN A 367 22.21 8.82 19.15
CA ASN A 367 23.27 9.76 19.52
C ASN A 367 23.04 11.19 19.03
N LYS A 368 21.94 11.43 18.28
CA LYS A 368 21.48 12.77 17.91
C LYS A 368 19.98 12.86 18.04
N VAL A 369 19.49 14.04 18.38
CA VAL A 369 18.07 14.36 18.44
C VAL A 369 17.85 15.78 17.91
N ALA A 370 16.74 16.00 17.20
CA ALA A 370 16.34 17.31 16.71
C ALA A 370 14.85 17.53 16.96
N ASP A 371 14.50 18.74 17.44
CA ASP A 371 13.12 19.21 17.58
C ASP A 371 12.54 19.50 16.19
N VAL A 372 11.43 18.86 15.84
CA VAL A 372 10.79 18.98 14.53
C VAL A 372 10.04 20.30 14.37
N LEU A 373 9.46 20.86 15.44
CA LEU A 373 8.80 22.18 15.36
C LEU A 373 9.82 23.26 15.05
N ALA A 374 10.91 23.31 15.82
CA ALA A 374 12.00 24.24 15.58
C ALA A 374 12.68 24.04 14.21
N PHE A 375 12.73 22.81 13.72
CA PHE A 375 13.20 22.50 12.37
C PHE A 375 12.25 23.04 11.28
N ALA A 376 10.97 22.78 11.40
CA ALA A 376 9.96 23.22 10.44
C ALA A 376 9.95 24.74 10.33
N GLU A 377 9.91 25.45 11.44
CA GLU A 377 9.83 26.93 11.50
C GLU A 377 11.06 27.64 10.94
N LYS A 378 12.19 26.95 10.76
CA LYS A 378 13.37 27.50 10.03
C LYS A 378 13.21 27.47 8.51
N GLN A 379 12.21 26.76 8.00
CA GLN A 379 11.91 26.73 6.57
C GLN A 379 11.07 27.92 6.17
N LYS A 380 10.99 28.19 4.87
CA LYS A 380 10.08 29.21 4.35
C LYS A 380 8.64 28.67 4.35
N PRO A 381 7.71 29.28 5.09
CA PRO A 381 6.33 28.85 5.07
C PRO A 381 5.60 29.24 3.78
N VAL A 382 4.49 28.58 3.53
CA VAL A 382 3.43 29.07 2.66
C VAL A 382 2.39 29.77 3.55
N SER A 383 2.17 31.06 3.33
CA SER A 383 1.23 31.85 4.13
C SER A 383 -0.11 32.00 3.43
N SER A 384 -1.21 31.95 4.19
CA SER A 384 -2.57 32.11 3.69
C SER A 384 -3.50 32.65 4.79
N ASP A 385 -4.67 33.17 4.39
CA ASP A 385 -5.70 33.56 5.34
C ASP A 385 -6.43 32.37 5.98
N THR A 386 -6.41 31.22 5.32
CA THR A 386 -6.98 29.96 5.81
C THR A 386 -5.97 28.82 5.65
N PRO A 387 -6.05 27.76 6.46
CA PRO A 387 -5.25 26.57 6.24
C PRO A 387 -5.40 26.03 4.82
N LEU A 388 -4.28 25.68 4.18
CA LEU A 388 -4.27 25.04 2.87
C LEU A 388 -4.16 23.52 3.03
N THR A 389 -4.79 22.79 2.12
CA THR A 389 -4.70 21.33 2.08
C THR A 389 -3.33 20.85 1.60
N PHE A 390 -3.01 19.58 1.81
CA PHE A 390 -1.76 18.99 1.27
C PHE A 390 -1.67 19.16 -0.24
N GLU A 391 -2.79 18.95 -0.94
CA GLU A 391 -2.88 19.07 -2.40
C GLU A 391 -2.63 20.51 -2.85
N GLN A 392 -3.20 21.51 -2.16
CA GLN A 392 -2.96 22.95 -2.43
C GLN A 392 -1.50 23.35 -2.16
N LEU A 393 -0.86 22.69 -1.20
CA LEU A 393 0.58 22.85 -0.93
C LEU A 393 1.47 22.05 -1.90
N ASN A 394 0.88 21.33 -2.85
CA ASN A 394 1.59 20.44 -3.77
C ASN A 394 2.41 19.36 -3.04
N GLN A 395 1.86 18.82 -1.97
CA GLN A 395 2.45 17.76 -1.16
C GLN A 395 1.51 16.55 -1.12
N GLY A 396 2.02 15.35 -1.42
CA GLY A 396 1.20 14.13 -1.43
C GLY A 396 1.12 13.46 -0.08
N TYR A 397 2.22 13.39 0.65
CA TYR A 397 2.41 12.51 1.81
C TYR A 397 3.05 13.25 2.99
N GLY A 398 3.20 12.53 4.10
CA GLY A 398 3.92 13.00 5.28
C GLY A 398 3.11 13.90 6.18
N TYR A 399 3.69 15.04 6.52
CA TYR A 399 3.16 15.94 7.55
C TYR A 399 3.17 17.39 7.07
N VAL A 400 2.26 18.21 7.65
CA VAL A 400 2.28 19.66 7.52
C VAL A 400 2.11 20.26 8.91
N LEU A 401 2.98 21.21 9.26
CA LEU A 401 2.86 22.01 10.46
C LEU A 401 2.12 23.30 10.12
N TYR A 402 0.93 23.48 10.66
CA TYR A 402 0.13 24.68 10.58
C TYR A 402 0.37 25.54 11.81
N THR A 403 0.70 26.82 11.64
CA THR A 403 0.95 27.73 12.76
C THR A 403 0.11 28.98 12.65
N ARG A 404 -0.31 29.51 13.79
CA ARG A 404 -1.04 30.78 13.93
C ARG A 404 -0.61 31.51 15.17
N HIS A 405 -0.01 32.69 15.02
CA HIS A 405 0.38 33.55 16.13
C HIS A 405 -0.76 34.44 16.60
N PHE A 406 -0.97 34.55 17.92
CA PHE A 406 -2.02 35.36 18.53
C PHE A 406 -1.43 36.49 19.39
N ASN A 407 -1.75 37.73 19.03
CA ASN A 407 -1.37 38.92 19.79
C ASN A 407 -2.34 39.24 20.95
N GLN A 408 -3.42 38.48 21.09
CA GLN A 408 -4.38 38.55 22.19
C GLN A 408 -4.68 37.13 22.67
N PRO A 409 -4.93 36.94 23.95
CA PRO A 409 -5.25 35.60 24.43
C PRO A 409 -6.58 35.13 23.87
N ILE A 410 -6.68 33.84 23.59
CA ILE A 410 -7.91 33.18 23.17
C ILE A 410 -8.02 31.82 23.86
N SER A 411 -9.20 31.49 24.35
CA SER A 411 -9.50 30.21 25.00
C SER A 411 -10.87 29.69 24.63
N GLY A 412 -11.05 28.40 24.71
CA GLY A 412 -12.29 27.68 24.45
C GLY A 412 -12.07 26.44 23.61
N THR A 413 -13.16 25.89 23.10
CA THR A 413 -13.09 24.66 22.28
C THR A 413 -12.47 24.97 20.93
N LEU A 414 -11.32 24.36 20.64
CA LEU A 414 -10.76 24.24 19.29
C LEU A 414 -11.55 23.18 18.53
N GLU A 415 -12.06 23.51 17.35
CA GLU A 415 -12.82 22.60 16.48
C GLU A 415 -12.22 22.57 15.08
N ILE A 416 -11.90 21.36 14.59
CA ILE A 416 -11.39 21.11 13.24
C ILE A 416 -12.17 19.93 12.63
N PRO A 417 -13.45 20.11 12.25
CA PRO A 417 -14.28 19.01 11.74
C PRO A 417 -13.75 18.39 10.45
N GLY A 418 -12.98 19.15 9.68
CA GLY A 418 -12.30 18.69 8.46
C GLY A 418 -10.85 18.29 8.68
N LEU A 419 -10.47 17.79 9.85
CA LEU A 419 -9.13 17.22 10.05
C LEU A 419 -8.97 15.92 9.24
N ARG A 420 -7.88 15.84 8.48
CA ARG A 420 -7.49 14.68 7.63
C ARG A 420 -5.98 14.45 7.75
N ASP A 421 -5.46 13.62 8.72
CA ASP A 421 -6.26 12.67 9.52
C ASP A 421 -5.97 12.74 11.03
N TYR A 422 -4.70 12.98 11.42
CA TYR A 422 -4.22 12.95 12.81
C TYR A 422 -3.45 14.24 13.12
N ALA A 423 -3.74 14.89 14.22
CA ALA A 423 -3.06 16.12 14.58
C ALA A 423 -2.59 16.09 16.04
N VAL A 424 -1.35 16.54 16.26
CA VAL A 424 -0.86 16.90 17.58
C VAL A 424 -0.89 18.42 17.68
N VAL A 425 -1.49 18.94 18.73
CA VAL A 425 -1.71 20.37 18.96
C VAL A 425 -0.76 20.87 20.03
N TYR A 426 -0.07 21.96 19.75
CA TYR A 426 0.88 22.62 20.63
C TYR A 426 0.53 24.10 20.81
N VAL A 427 0.93 24.67 21.95
CA VAL A 427 0.97 26.10 22.21
C VAL A 427 2.37 26.47 22.66
N ASP A 428 3.06 27.32 21.89
CA ASP A 428 4.49 27.67 22.09
C ASP A 428 5.40 26.42 22.29
N GLY A 429 5.16 25.37 21.50
CA GLY A 429 5.92 24.12 21.53
C GLY A 429 5.51 23.12 22.61
N GLU A 430 4.62 23.50 23.54
CA GLU A 430 4.09 22.57 24.55
C GLU A 430 2.87 21.82 24.00
N GLN A 431 2.90 20.50 24.06
CA GLN A 431 1.78 19.65 23.63
C GLN A 431 0.58 19.86 24.54
N VAL A 432 -0.55 20.26 23.95
CA VAL A 432 -1.80 20.46 24.66
C VAL A 432 -2.85 19.38 24.35
N GLY A 433 -2.71 18.64 23.28
CA GLY A 433 -3.58 17.51 22.98
C GLY A 433 -3.42 16.91 21.60
N VAL A 434 -4.33 15.98 21.30
CA VAL A 434 -4.36 15.20 20.06
C VAL A 434 -5.78 15.19 19.48
N LEU A 435 -5.89 15.44 18.19
CA LEU A 435 -7.11 15.22 17.42
C LEU A 435 -6.91 14.02 16.48
N ASN A 436 -7.93 13.19 16.31
CA ASN A 436 -7.78 11.94 15.59
C ASN A 436 -9.06 11.55 14.84
N ARG A 437 -8.98 11.52 13.51
CA ARG A 437 -10.08 11.13 12.63
C ARG A 437 -10.56 9.70 12.90
N ASN A 438 -9.66 8.75 13.19
CA ASN A 438 -10.01 7.35 13.44
C ASN A 438 -10.94 7.17 14.66
N THR A 439 -10.84 8.06 15.64
CA THR A 439 -11.72 8.09 16.83
C THR A 439 -12.79 9.18 16.76
N LYS A 440 -12.88 9.92 15.66
CA LYS A 440 -13.77 11.08 15.46
C LYS A 440 -13.57 12.16 16.53
N THR A 441 -12.35 12.31 17.01
CA THR A 441 -11.97 13.39 17.94
C THR A 441 -11.55 14.59 17.13
N TYR A 442 -12.47 15.53 16.91
CA TYR A 442 -12.27 16.72 16.08
C TYR A 442 -12.25 18.02 16.88
N SER A 443 -12.38 17.94 18.21
CA SER A 443 -12.41 19.10 19.08
C SER A 443 -11.70 18.83 20.41
N MET A 444 -11.19 19.90 21.02
CA MET A 444 -10.57 19.87 22.35
C MET A 444 -10.57 21.27 22.96
N GLU A 445 -10.53 21.37 24.29
CA GLU A 445 -10.33 22.64 24.96
C GLU A 445 -8.89 23.12 24.84
N ILE A 446 -8.70 24.39 24.51
CA ILE A 446 -7.36 25.02 24.46
C ILE A 446 -7.37 26.40 25.14
N GLU A 447 -6.18 26.79 25.56
CA GLU A 447 -5.86 28.13 26.01
C GLU A 447 -4.59 28.59 25.28
N VAL A 448 -4.70 29.68 24.50
CA VAL A 448 -3.57 30.33 23.84
C VAL A 448 -3.32 31.65 24.53
N PRO A 449 -2.22 31.82 25.28
CA PRO A 449 -1.91 33.04 25.99
C PRO A 449 -1.67 34.26 25.11
N PHE A 450 -1.52 35.43 25.69
CA PHE A 450 -1.08 36.64 25.01
C PHE A 450 0.30 36.42 24.36
N ASN A 451 0.43 36.81 23.10
CA ASN A 451 1.66 36.72 22.30
C ASN A 451 2.20 35.28 22.15
N ALA A 452 1.30 34.30 22.01
CA ALA A 452 1.62 32.90 21.86
C ALA A 452 1.22 32.33 20.48
N THR A 453 1.81 31.20 20.11
CA THR A 453 1.59 30.56 18.80
C THR A 453 0.90 29.22 18.99
N LEU A 454 -0.24 29.05 18.33
CA LEU A 454 -0.86 27.74 18.14
C LEU A 454 -0.15 27.02 16.99
N GLN A 455 0.22 25.76 17.23
CA GLN A 455 0.91 24.89 16.26
C GLN A 455 0.14 23.59 16.15
N ILE A 456 -0.18 23.16 14.93
CA ILE A 456 -0.98 21.96 14.64
C ILE A 456 -0.19 21.10 13.64
N LEU A 457 0.43 20.03 14.11
CA LEU A 457 1.17 19.09 13.27
C LEU A 457 0.22 18.03 12.75
N VAL A 458 -0.13 18.09 11.48
CA VAL A 458 -1.10 17.20 10.82
C VAL A 458 -0.40 16.13 10.01
N GLU A 459 -0.80 14.86 10.23
CA GLU A 459 -0.36 13.69 9.47
C GLU A 459 -1.43 13.24 8.48
N ASN A 460 -1.00 12.88 7.27
CA ASN A 460 -1.77 12.08 6.32
C ASN A 460 -1.55 10.59 6.65
N MET A 461 -2.56 9.91 7.21
CA MET A 461 -2.50 8.49 7.57
C MET A 461 -2.76 7.52 6.40
N GLY A 462 -2.88 8.02 5.18
CA GLY A 462 -3.23 7.26 3.97
C GLY A 462 -4.58 7.68 3.41
N ARG A 463 -4.70 7.73 2.07
CA ARG A 463 -5.97 8.01 1.38
C ARG A 463 -6.79 6.75 1.25
N ILE A 464 -8.10 6.91 1.31
CA ILE A 464 -9.06 5.82 1.18
C ILE A 464 -8.84 5.12 -0.16
N ASN A 465 -8.76 3.79 -0.11
CA ASN A 465 -8.46 2.93 -1.26
C ASN A 465 -9.68 2.18 -1.79
N TYR A 466 -10.82 2.17 -1.09
CA TYR A 466 -11.97 1.37 -1.44
C TYR A 466 -13.31 2.09 -1.19
N GLY A 467 -14.29 1.79 -2.03
CA GLY A 467 -15.65 2.26 -1.88
C GLY A 467 -15.93 3.66 -2.45
N SER A 468 -17.13 4.17 -2.17
CA SER A 468 -17.58 5.47 -2.69
C SER A 468 -16.77 6.67 -2.18
N GLU A 469 -16.20 6.55 -0.97
CA GLU A 469 -15.44 7.63 -0.34
C GLU A 469 -14.05 7.87 -0.97
N ILE A 470 -13.65 7.05 -1.94
CA ILE A 470 -12.41 7.26 -2.70
C ILE A 470 -12.38 8.64 -3.38
N VAL A 471 -13.52 9.24 -3.66
CA VAL A 471 -13.61 10.58 -4.28
C VAL A 471 -13.43 11.72 -3.27
N HIS A 472 -13.32 11.43 -1.97
CA HIS A 472 -13.20 12.40 -0.88
C HIS A 472 -11.86 12.21 -0.13
N ASN A 473 -10.74 12.44 -0.82
CA ASN A 473 -9.41 12.08 -0.34
C ASN A 473 -8.42 13.25 -0.16
N THR A 474 -8.93 14.46 -0.09
CA THR A 474 -8.13 15.65 0.23
C THR A 474 -7.60 15.55 1.66
N LYS A 475 -6.31 15.89 1.88
CA LYS A 475 -5.61 15.77 3.16
C LYS A 475 -5.24 17.13 3.78
N GLY A 476 -4.95 17.10 5.09
CA GLY A 476 -4.65 18.30 5.87
C GLY A 476 -5.86 18.84 6.64
N ILE A 477 -6.00 20.14 6.70
CA ILE A 477 -7.15 20.83 7.28
C ILE A 477 -8.03 21.29 6.11
N ILE A 478 -9.21 20.65 5.95
CA ILE A 478 -10.11 20.87 4.81
C ILE A 478 -11.38 21.64 5.18
N SER A 479 -11.45 22.13 6.42
CA SER A 479 -12.56 22.94 6.93
C SER A 479 -12.01 24.19 7.63
N PRO A 480 -12.86 25.19 7.94
CA PRO A 480 -12.48 26.25 8.87
C PRO A 480 -12.00 25.69 10.21
N VAL A 481 -10.99 26.33 10.79
CA VAL A 481 -10.56 26.13 12.17
C VAL A 481 -11.32 27.10 13.05
N GLN A 482 -11.95 26.62 14.10
CA GLN A 482 -12.72 27.47 15.03
C GLN A 482 -12.16 27.35 16.45
N ILE A 483 -12.21 28.46 17.19
CA ILE A 483 -11.96 28.49 18.64
C ILE A 483 -13.13 29.25 19.29
N ALA A 484 -13.76 28.64 20.28
CA ALA A 484 -14.94 29.18 20.95
C ALA A 484 -16.06 29.59 19.96
N GLY A 485 -16.26 28.78 18.91
CA GLY A 485 -17.27 29.00 17.85
C GLY A 485 -16.94 30.11 16.87
N LYS A 486 -15.74 30.71 16.92
CA LYS A 486 -15.28 31.73 15.97
C LYS A 486 -14.26 31.17 15.02
N GLU A 487 -14.45 31.39 13.73
CA GLU A 487 -13.49 31.04 12.70
C GLU A 487 -12.19 31.84 12.86
N ILE A 488 -11.06 31.19 12.77
CA ILE A 488 -9.73 31.78 12.83
C ILE A 488 -9.23 32.05 11.41
N VAL A 489 -9.34 33.31 10.99
CA VAL A 489 -8.94 33.77 9.68
C VAL A 489 -7.70 34.67 9.79
N GLY A 490 -6.85 34.61 8.77
CA GLY A 490 -5.63 35.43 8.64
C GLY A 490 -4.44 34.90 9.41
N GLY A 491 -3.26 35.09 8.83
CA GLY A 491 -1.97 34.80 9.47
C GLY A 491 -1.66 33.33 9.72
N TRP A 492 -2.15 32.43 8.88
CA TRP A 492 -1.72 31.03 8.88
C TRP A 492 -0.43 30.86 8.09
N ASP A 493 0.54 30.22 8.70
CA ASP A 493 1.77 29.76 8.07
C ASP A 493 1.82 28.24 8.07
N MET A 494 2.10 27.64 6.89
CA MET A 494 2.18 26.21 6.71
C MET A 494 3.61 25.79 6.33
N TYR A 495 4.18 24.86 7.08
CA TYR A 495 5.51 24.30 6.85
C TYR A 495 5.38 22.86 6.37
N GLN A 496 5.93 22.57 5.19
CA GLN A 496 5.85 21.28 4.55
C GLN A 496 6.92 20.31 5.10
N LEU A 497 6.50 19.12 5.48
CA LEU A 497 7.34 18.05 5.99
C LEU A 497 6.99 16.74 5.24
N PRO A 498 7.33 16.62 3.96
CA PRO A 498 6.94 15.47 3.15
C PRO A 498 7.54 14.16 3.65
N MET A 499 8.73 14.16 4.25
CA MET A 499 9.39 12.98 4.81
C MET A 499 9.50 11.80 3.83
N ASP A 500 9.58 12.09 2.54
CA ASP A 500 9.83 11.13 1.47
C ASP A 500 11.32 10.78 1.37
N GLU A 501 12.19 11.71 1.75
CA GLU A 501 13.63 11.49 1.92
C GLU A 501 14.01 11.49 3.40
N MET A 502 15.04 10.71 3.74
CA MET A 502 15.56 10.65 5.11
C MET A 502 16.11 12.03 5.51
N PRO A 503 15.58 12.64 6.59
CA PRO A 503 16.09 13.92 7.08
C PRO A 503 17.57 13.86 7.44
N ASP A 504 18.32 14.88 7.03
CA ASP A 504 19.74 15.03 7.35
C ASP A 504 19.93 15.93 8.59
N LEU A 505 20.08 15.31 9.75
CA LEU A 505 20.24 16.03 11.01
C LEU A 505 21.52 16.87 11.11
N THR A 506 22.48 16.69 10.19
CA THR A 506 23.70 17.53 10.16
C THR A 506 23.43 18.92 9.55
N LYS A 507 22.47 19.01 8.63
CA LYS A 507 22.03 20.30 8.04
C LYS A 507 21.09 21.06 8.97
N LEU A 508 20.42 20.32 9.84
CA LEU A 508 19.80 20.89 11.02
C LEU A 508 20.99 21.33 11.86
N LYS A 509 21.09 22.57 12.27
CA LYS A 509 21.89 22.91 13.46
C LYS A 509 21.23 22.21 14.65
N ALA A 510 21.08 20.89 14.52
CA ALA A 510 20.78 20.01 15.62
C ALA A 510 21.87 20.32 16.61
N ASP A 511 21.48 20.74 17.77
CA ASP A 511 22.36 20.74 18.88
C ASP A 511 22.86 19.30 18.97
N THR A 512 24.05 19.07 18.38
CA THR A 512 24.72 17.77 18.44
C THR A 512 25.21 17.62 19.86
N HIS A 513 24.26 17.30 20.75
CA HIS A 513 24.52 17.24 22.16
C HIS A 513 25.33 15.99 22.47
N LYS A 514 26.47 16.20 23.07
CA LYS A 514 27.31 15.14 23.66
C LYS A 514 26.59 14.40 24.80
N ASN A 515 25.35 14.81 25.15
CA ASN A 515 24.55 14.23 26.24
C ASN A 515 23.07 14.10 25.82
N VAL A 516 22.80 13.26 24.83
CA VAL A 516 21.47 12.97 24.27
C VAL A 516 20.41 12.66 25.36
N PRO A 517 20.71 11.87 26.43
CA PRO A 517 19.71 11.59 27.47
C PRO A 517 19.11 12.82 28.14
N SER A 518 19.93 13.84 28.43
CA SER A 518 19.43 15.06 29.10
C SER A 518 18.63 15.95 28.15
N GLU A 519 18.97 16.00 26.89
CA GLU A 519 18.26 16.82 25.88
C GLU A 519 16.95 16.16 25.47
N VAL A 520 16.94 14.85 25.28
CA VAL A 520 15.74 14.09 24.95
C VAL A 520 14.67 14.25 26.06
N ALA A 521 15.07 14.26 27.33
CA ALA A 521 14.16 14.49 28.44
C ALA A 521 13.48 15.86 28.39
N LYS A 522 14.18 16.90 27.91
CA LYS A 522 13.59 18.25 27.74
C LYS A 522 12.60 18.33 26.59
N LEU A 523 12.69 17.41 25.62
CA LEU A 523 11.82 17.34 24.44
C LEU A 523 10.64 16.39 24.64
N LYS A 524 10.36 15.95 25.86
CA LYS A 524 9.19 15.11 26.14
C LYS A 524 7.90 15.79 25.66
N GLY A 525 7.11 15.07 24.87
CA GLY A 525 5.90 15.60 24.23
C GLY A 525 6.13 16.42 22.96
N CYS A 526 7.38 16.81 22.64
CA CYS A 526 7.70 17.43 21.35
C CYS A 526 7.92 16.37 20.27
N PRO A 527 7.54 16.63 19.01
CA PRO A 527 7.89 15.75 17.91
C PRO A 527 9.39 15.85 17.62
N VAL A 528 10.07 14.72 17.55
CA VAL A 528 11.53 14.67 17.42
C VAL A 528 11.98 13.75 16.31
N LEU A 529 13.17 14.07 15.75
CA LEU A 529 13.96 13.18 14.92
C LEU A 529 15.11 12.62 15.75
N TYR A 530 15.16 11.30 15.86
CA TYR A 530 16.30 10.59 16.44
C TYR A 530 17.21 10.06 15.34
N GLU A 531 18.51 10.10 15.51
CA GLU A 531 19.47 9.46 14.62
C GLU A 531 20.38 8.52 15.43
N GLY A 532 20.59 7.32 14.89
CA GLY A 532 21.53 6.35 15.42
C GLY A 532 22.36 5.70 14.31
N THR A 533 23.57 5.28 14.67
CA THR A 533 24.44 4.49 13.80
C THR A 533 24.84 3.20 14.50
N PHE A 534 25.00 2.14 13.72
CA PHE A 534 25.43 0.83 14.22
C PHE A 534 26.24 0.09 13.16
N THR A 535 27.07 -0.84 13.61
CA THR A 535 27.96 -1.62 12.73
C THR A 535 27.55 -3.08 12.70
N LEU A 536 27.54 -3.68 11.51
CA LEU A 536 27.22 -5.08 11.31
C LEU A 536 28.39 -5.83 10.67
N ASP A 537 28.71 -7.01 11.22
CA ASP A 537 29.62 -7.97 10.59
C ASP A 537 28.90 -8.89 9.59
N LYS A 538 27.61 -9.13 9.83
CA LYS A 538 26.73 -9.95 9.00
C LYS A 538 25.40 -9.23 8.79
N VAL A 539 24.84 -9.36 7.59
CA VAL A 539 23.50 -8.84 7.24
C VAL A 539 22.49 -9.95 7.23
N GLY A 540 21.25 -9.61 7.51
CA GLY A 540 20.09 -10.50 7.48
C GLY A 540 18.83 -9.71 7.74
N ASP A 541 17.67 -10.33 7.50
CA ASP A 541 16.39 -9.75 7.83
C ASP A 541 16.27 -9.54 9.34
N THR A 542 15.57 -8.49 9.74
CA THR A 542 15.33 -8.22 11.16
C THR A 542 14.05 -7.38 11.32
N PHE A 543 13.60 -7.21 12.56
CA PHE A 543 12.39 -6.45 12.87
C PHE A 543 12.70 -5.42 13.94
N MET A 544 12.54 -4.12 13.61
CA MET A 544 12.75 -3.06 14.58
C MET A 544 11.63 -3.06 15.61
N ASP A 545 12.00 -3.13 16.88
CA ASP A 545 11.04 -3.13 17.99
C ASP A 545 10.58 -1.70 18.30
N MET A 546 9.31 -1.43 17.98
CA MET A 546 8.66 -0.14 18.21
C MET A 546 7.68 -0.17 19.38
N GLU A 547 7.69 -1.21 20.20
CA GLU A 547 6.69 -1.41 21.26
C GLU A 547 6.66 -0.28 22.31
N SER A 548 7.80 0.34 22.59
CA SER A 548 7.92 1.47 23.54
C SER A 548 7.79 2.85 22.89
N TRP A 549 7.56 2.91 21.60
CA TRP A 549 7.45 4.12 20.79
C TRP A 549 5.99 4.55 20.63
N GLY A 550 5.77 5.84 20.33
CA GLY A 550 4.45 6.42 20.21
C GLY A 550 3.86 6.28 18.80
N LYS A 551 4.23 7.18 17.91
CA LYS A 551 3.73 7.21 16.52
C LYS A 551 4.72 7.92 15.61
N GLY A 552 4.94 7.38 14.42
CA GLY A 552 5.83 8.03 13.45
C GLY A 552 6.27 7.12 12.32
N ILE A 553 7.49 7.35 11.83
CA ILE A 553 8.11 6.63 10.72
C ILE A 553 9.58 6.33 11.01
N VAL A 554 10.10 5.32 10.33
CA VAL A 554 11.51 4.91 10.47
C VAL A 554 12.19 4.88 9.11
N PHE A 555 13.42 5.42 9.07
CA PHE A 555 14.32 5.29 7.93
C PHE A 555 15.51 4.39 8.28
N VAL A 556 15.88 3.54 7.35
CA VAL A 556 17.09 2.69 7.43
C VAL A 556 17.92 2.91 6.16
N ASN A 557 19.15 3.38 6.32
CA ASN A 557 20.06 3.66 5.20
C ASN A 557 19.44 4.49 4.06
N GLY A 558 18.59 5.46 4.40
CA GLY A 558 17.91 6.34 3.44
C GLY A 558 16.52 5.85 2.99
N VAL A 559 16.13 4.63 3.31
CA VAL A 559 14.84 4.06 2.91
C VAL A 559 13.83 4.21 4.03
N ASN A 560 12.66 4.81 3.74
CA ASN A 560 11.53 4.84 4.66
C ASN A 560 10.90 3.44 4.73
N ILE A 561 11.05 2.75 5.86
CA ILE A 561 10.53 1.38 6.05
C ILE A 561 9.07 1.33 6.52
N GLY A 562 8.46 2.48 6.77
CA GLY A 562 7.03 2.59 7.05
C GLY A 562 6.69 3.29 8.35
N ARG A 563 5.38 3.35 8.60
CA ARG A 563 4.76 3.94 9.79
C ARG A 563 4.73 2.95 10.94
N TYR A 564 4.83 3.47 12.15
CA TYR A 564 4.49 2.74 13.37
C TYR A 564 3.49 3.55 14.22
N TRP A 565 2.71 2.86 15.02
CA TRP A 565 1.77 3.47 15.96
C TRP A 565 1.55 2.56 17.17
N LYS A 566 1.70 3.13 18.37
CA LYS A 566 1.62 2.40 19.65
C LYS A 566 0.34 1.59 19.84
N VAL A 567 -0.77 2.00 19.20
CA VAL A 567 -2.06 1.30 19.32
C VAL A 567 -1.99 -0.15 18.81
N GLY A 568 -1.05 -0.46 17.92
CA GLY A 568 -0.91 -1.78 17.32
C GLY A 568 -2.02 -2.11 16.30
N PRO A 569 -2.19 -3.39 15.93
CA PRO A 569 -1.59 -4.60 16.51
C PRO A 569 -0.12 -4.86 16.11
N GLN A 570 0.40 -4.17 15.09
CA GLN A 570 1.80 -4.26 14.68
C GLN A 570 2.67 -3.47 15.66
N GLN A 571 3.67 -4.14 16.26
CA GLN A 571 4.61 -3.52 17.19
C GLN A 571 6.06 -3.55 16.68
N THR A 572 6.31 -4.20 15.55
CA THR A 572 7.65 -4.29 14.93
C THR A 572 7.59 -3.88 13.47
N LEU A 573 8.67 -3.29 12.94
CA LEU A 573 8.81 -2.95 11.53
C LEU A 573 9.86 -3.86 10.86
N TYR A 574 9.48 -4.50 9.76
CA TYR A 574 10.35 -5.35 8.96
C TYR A 574 11.47 -4.55 8.29
N ILE A 575 12.70 -5.01 8.46
CA ILE A 575 13.90 -4.49 7.78
C ILE A 575 14.47 -5.61 6.90
N PRO A 576 14.33 -5.53 5.59
CA PRO A 576 14.97 -6.45 4.67
C PRO A 576 16.50 -6.40 4.80
N GLY A 577 17.14 -7.57 4.92
CA GLY A 577 18.60 -7.64 5.07
C GLY A 577 19.37 -7.05 3.89
N VAL A 578 18.76 -7.00 2.70
CA VAL A 578 19.35 -6.38 1.50
C VAL A 578 19.45 -4.86 1.56
N TRP A 579 18.75 -4.21 2.50
CA TRP A 579 18.89 -2.78 2.76
C TRP A 579 19.91 -2.47 3.86
N LEU A 580 20.41 -3.49 4.54
CA LEU A 580 21.51 -3.41 5.48
C LEU A 580 22.84 -3.71 4.77
N LYS A 581 23.92 -3.21 5.31
CA LYS A 581 25.28 -3.44 4.79
C LYS A 581 26.25 -3.86 5.89
N LYS A 582 27.26 -4.63 5.53
CA LYS A 582 28.42 -4.84 6.41
C LYS A 582 29.10 -3.50 6.68
N GLY A 583 29.54 -3.27 7.91
CA GLY A 583 30.05 -2.00 8.35
C GLY A 583 28.93 -1.09 8.89
N GLU A 584 29.11 0.21 8.75
CA GLU A 584 28.22 1.20 9.34
C GLU A 584 26.87 1.28 8.62
N ASN A 585 25.80 1.27 9.42
CA ASN A 585 24.41 1.51 9.03
C ASN A 585 23.86 2.69 9.82
N LYS A 586 22.85 3.37 9.25
CA LYS A 586 22.23 4.55 9.84
C LYS A 586 20.72 4.38 9.92
N ILE A 587 20.14 4.78 11.04
CA ILE A 587 18.70 4.92 11.21
C ILE A 587 18.31 6.35 11.54
N VAL A 588 17.14 6.76 11.09
CA VAL A 588 16.47 7.98 11.56
C VAL A 588 15.04 7.60 11.92
N ILE A 589 14.60 7.98 13.11
CA ILE A 589 13.25 7.74 13.61
C ILE A 589 12.59 9.11 13.83
N PHE A 590 11.48 9.34 13.14
CA PHE A 590 10.58 10.43 13.48
C PHE A 590 9.58 9.93 14.51
N GLU A 591 9.64 10.50 15.72
CA GLU A 591 8.69 10.22 16.81
C GLU A 591 7.79 11.42 17.01
N GLN A 592 6.52 11.26 16.66
CA GLN A 592 5.53 12.34 16.64
C GLN A 592 5.02 12.71 18.05
N LEU A 593 4.96 11.73 18.95
CA LEU A 593 4.36 11.91 20.29
C LEU A 593 5.42 12.13 21.37
N ASN A 594 6.53 11.41 21.29
CA ASN A 594 7.65 11.45 22.24
C ASN A 594 7.23 11.47 23.74
N GLU A 595 6.16 10.73 24.06
CA GLU A 595 5.63 10.64 25.44
C GLU A 595 6.65 9.99 26.38
N THR A 596 7.42 9.05 25.87
CA THR A 596 8.51 8.35 26.56
C THR A 596 9.78 8.51 25.76
N PRO A 597 10.61 9.53 26.07
CA PRO A 597 11.86 9.75 25.37
C PRO A 597 12.77 8.53 25.38
N GLN A 598 13.37 8.21 24.23
CA GLN A 598 14.19 7.02 24.03
C GLN A 598 15.66 7.41 23.86
N THR A 599 16.57 6.53 24.30
CA THR A 599 18.03 6.68 24.11
C THR A 599 18.61 5.58 23.22
N GLU A 600 17.85 4.53 23.00
CA GLU A 600 18.22 3.39 22.17
C GLU A 600 17.00 2.76 21.52
N VAL A 601 17.23 1.99 20.47
CA VAL A 601 16.27 1.08 19.87
C VAL A 601 16.94 -0.26 19.59
N LYS A 602 16.18 -1.34 19.57
CA LYS A 602 16.67 -2.69 19.26
C LYS A 602 15.92 -3.32 18.11
N THR A 603 16.46 -4.41 17.58
CA THR A 603 15.72 -5.26 16.65
C THR A 603 15.60 -6.68 17.21
N VAL A 604 14.60 -7.40 16.72
CA VAL A 604 14.27 -8.77 17.12
C VAL A 604 14.20 -9.68 15.90
N LYS A 605 14.25 -11.01 16.12
CA LYS A 605 14.24 -12.01 15.04
C LYS A 605 12.86 -12.39 14.54
N THR A 606 11.82 -12.07 15.29
CA THR A 606 10.43 -12.42 14.97
C THR A 606 9.53 -11.21 15.04
N PRO A 607 8.56 -11.07 14.10
CA PRO A 607 7.64 -9.96 14.13
C PRO A 607 6.63 -10.07 15.27
N VAL A 608 6.12 -8.92 15.72
CA VAL A 608 4.97 -8.80 16.62
C VAL A 608 3.87 -8.08 15.88
N LEU A 609 2.86 -8.82 15.42
CA LEU A 609 1.77 -8.33 14.56
C LEU A 609 0.38 -8.42 15.21
N MET A 610 0.25 -8.97 16.41
CA MET A 610 -1.04 -9.29 17.03
C MET A 610 -1.22 -8.66 18.42
N LYS A 611 -0.47 -7.60 18.73
CA LYS A 611 -0.49 -6.97 20.05
C LYS A 611 -1.16 -5.60 20.02
N LEU A 612 -2.47 -5.57 20.23
CA LEU A 612 -3.18 -4.32 20.51
C LEU A 612 -2.76 -3.77 21.86
N LYS A 613 -2.63 -2.45 21.94
CA LYS A 613 -2.54 -1.70 23.20
C LYS A 613 -3.78 -0.84 23.28
N GLY A 614 -4.63 -1.14 24.26
CA GLY A 614 -5.86 -0.41 24.54
C GLY A 614 -5.62 0.98 25.11
#